data_b85ab68674c70f2ce40a45f4588ab86c
#
_entry.id   b85ab68674c70f2ce40a45f4588ab86c
#
_cell.length_a   1.000
_cell.length_b   1.000
_cell.length_c   1.000
_cell.angle_alpha   90.00
_cell.angle_beta   90.00
_cell.angle_gamma   90.00
#
_symmetry.space_group_name_H-M   'P 1'
#
loop_
_entity.id
_entity.type
_entity.pdbx_description
1 polymer ?
#
loop_
_entity_poly.entity_id
_entity_poly.type
_entity_poly.pdbx_seq_one_letter_code
_entity_poly.pdbx_strand_id
1 'polypeptide(L)'
;LRKATAIVNGEIITGTDVEQRLALIVLANGGKVADEERDRLRVQVLRNLIDEVLQIQEAKANKIEVSTDDVSRTYARVAQNFKRTPEKMSEYLREVGSSDRSIRRQIEAEAAWSRLLRRKVEVNISDAEVNGIIERLKAARGTSEYRVGEIFLSATPENAQEIFANGRKIIDQVRQ
;
A
#
# COMPACT_ATOMS: atom_id res chain seq x y z
N LEU A 1 -18.82 -25.27 3.43
CA LEU A 1 -19.19 -24.16 4.33
C LEU A 1 -17.98 -23.23 4.46
N ARG A 2 -18.12 -21.97 4.00
CA ARG A 2 -17.07 -20.97 4.17
C ARG A 2 -17.05 -20.56 5.65
N LYS A 3 -15.96 -20.83 6.33
CA LYS A 3 -15.79 -20.46 7.75
C LYS A 3 -15.58 -18.96 7.84
N ALA A 4 -16.37 -18.29 8.69
CA ALA A 4 -16.16 -16.88 9.04
C ALA A 4 -14.81 -16.73 9.76
N THR A 5 -14.01 -15.77 9.32
CA THR A 5 -12.74 -15.40 9.96
C THR A 5 -12.91 -14.17 10.82
N ALA A 6 -13.73 -13.21 10.37
CA ALA A 6 -14.14 -12.05 11.14
C ALA A 6 -15.58 -11.66 10.76
N ILE A 7 -16.25 -10.95 11.68
CA ILE A 7 -17.56 -10.32 11.46
C ILE A 7 -17.44 -8.85 11.85
N VAL A 8 -17.74 -7.95 10.91
CA VAL A 8 -17.61 -6.50 11.10
C VAL A 8 -18.97 -5.86 10.88
N ASN A 9 -19.65 -5.46 11.96
CA ASN A 9 -21.00 -4.91 11.92
C ASN A 9 -21.99 -5.76 11.11
N GLY A 10 -21.93 -7.08 11.28
CA GLY A 10 -22.79 -8.04 10.56
C GLY A 10 -22.26 -8.49 9.18
N GLU A 11 -21.23 -7.86 8.65
CA GLU A 11 -20.58 -8.29 7.39
C GLU A 11 -19.50 -9.34 7.66
N ILE A 12 -19.53 -10.44 6.90
CA ILE A 12 -18.65 -11.59 7.12
C ILE A 12 -17.44 -11.49 6.20
N ILE A 13 -16.24 -11.59 6.80
CA ILE A 13 -14.97 -11.82 6.12
C ILE A 13 -14.62 -13.31 6.27
N THR A 14 -14.43 -14.00 5.16
CA THR A 14 -14.10 -15.42 5.14
C THR A 14 -12.60 -15.68 5.00
N GLY A 15 -12.16 -16.90 5.36
CA GLY A 15 -10.78 -17.33 5.07
C GLY A 15 -10.44 -17.28 3.58
N THR A 16 -11.43 -17.53 2.71
CA THR A 16 -11.25 -17.40 1.26
C THR A 16 -10.93 -15.95 0.85
N ASP A 17 -11.58 -14.96 1.46
CA ASP A 17 -11.30 -13.54 1.16
C ASP A 17 -9.87 -13.18 1.57
N VAL A 18 -9.40 -13.71 2.71
CA VAL A 18 -8.02 -13.52 3.18
C VAL A 18 -7.02 -14.17 2.22
N GLU A 19 -7.21 -15.44 1.84
CA GLU A 19 -6.28 -16.14 0.95
C GLU A 19 -6.25 -15.52 -0.45
N GLN A 20 -7.39 -15.10 -1.00
CA GLN A 20 -7.45 -14.43 -2.29
C GLN A 20 -6.71 -13.10 -2.30
N ARG A 21 -6.79 -12.32 -1.21
CA ARG A 21 -6.03 -11.06 -1.08
C ARG A 21 -4.54 -11.33 -0.85
N LEU A 22 -4.21 -12.35 -0.05
CA LEU A 22 -2.82 -12.75 0.18
C LEU A 22 -2.14 -13.18 -1.13
N ALA A 23 -2.85 -13.90 -1.99
CA ALA A 23 -2.33 -14.33 -3.29
C ALA A 23 -1.89 -13.14 -4.17
N LEU A 24 -2.61 -12.00 -4.11
CA LEU A 24 -2.22 -10.77 -4.82
C LEU A 24 -0.92 -10.18 -4.28
N ILE A 25 -0.75 -10.17 -2.95
CA ILE A 25 0.46 -9.64 -2.31
C ILE A 25 1.66 -10.52 -2.64
N VAL A 26 1.49 -11.84 -2.56
CA VAL A 26 2.54 -12.80 -2.93
C VAL A 26 2.94 -12.63 -4.39
N LEU A 27 1.97 -12.45 -5.28
CA LEU A 27 2.22 -12.20 -6.71
C LEU A 27 3.01 -10.91 -6.92
N ALA A 28 2.62 -9.82 -6.25
CA ALA A 28 3.32 -8.53 -6.33
C ALA A 28 4.77 -8.61 -5.84
N ASN A 29 5.06 -9.52 -4.90
CA ASN A 29 6.41 -9.81 -4.39
C ASN A 29 7.15 -10.90 -5.20
N GLY A 30 6.78 -11.13 -6.46
CA GLY A 30 7.47 -12.07 -7.34
C GLY A 30 7.13 -13.54 -7.10
N GLY A 31 6.03 -13.83 -6.39
CA GLY A 31 5.49 -15.18 -6.18
C GLY A 31 6.21 -16.00 -5.10
N LYS A 32 7.20 -15.44 -4.42
CA LYS A 32 7.98 -16.12 -3.37
C LYS A 32 7.90 -15.36 -2.06
N VAL A 33 7.31 -15.98 -1.07
CA VAL A 33 7.22 -15.48 0.31
C VAL A 33 7.45 -16.65 1.25
N ALA A 34 8.32 -16.50 2.25
CA ALA A 34 8.57 -17.53 3.25
C ALA A 34 7.30 -17.79 4.09
N ASP A 35 7.16 -19.03 4.61
CA ASP A 35 5.94 -19.42 5.32
C ASP A 35 5.68 -18.57 6.57
N GLU A 36 6.72 -18.23 7.33
CA GLU A 36 6.62 -17.37 8.51
C GLU A 36 6.15 -15.94 8.15
N GLU A 37 6.63 -15.40 7.05
CA GLU A 37 6.21 -14.10 6.52
C GLU A 37 4.78 -14.17 5.98
N ARG A 38 4.41 -15.30 5.37
CA ARG A 38 3.05 -15.54 4.88
C ARG A 38 2.01 -15.47 6.00
N ASP A 39 2.32 -16.01 7.17
CA ASP A 39 1.41 -15.94 8.33
C ASP A 39 1.27 -14.51 8.87
N ARG A 40 2.34 -13.74 8.89
CA ARG A 40 2.29 -12.30 9.24
C ARG A 40 1.45 -11.52 8.23
N LEU A 41 1.63 -11.80 6.95
CA LEU A 41 0.85 -11.17 5.88
C LEU A 41 -0.64 -11.51 5.97
N ARG A 42 -1.03 -12.73 6.38
CA ARG A 42 -2.43 -13.09 6.62
C ARG A 42 -3.08 -12.19 7.67
N VAL A 43 -2.39 -11.93 8.77
CA VAL A 43 -2.89 -11.05 9.83
C VAL A 43 -3.05 -9.63 9.30
N GLN A 44 -2.09 -9.13 8.52
CA GLN A 44 -2.15 -7.79 7.92
C GLN A 44 -3.28 -7.71 6.89
N VAL A 45 -3.43 -8.72 6.05
CA VAL A 45 -4.53 -8.81 5.07
C VAL A 45 -5.89 -8.79 5.77
N LEU A 46 -6.05 -9.55 6.86
CA LEU A 46 -7.30 -9.54 7.62
C LEU A 46 -7.62 -8.15 8.16
N ARG A 47 -6.64 -7.43 8.71
CA ARG A 47 -6.81 -6.04 9.16
C ARG A 47 -7.25 -5.13 8.01
N ASN A 48 -6.58 -5.22 6.87
CA ASN A 48 -6.91 -4.42 5.70
C ASN A 48 -8.34 -4.70 5.21
N LEU A 49 -8.78 -5.97 5.21
CA LEU A 49 -10.15 -6.32 4.84
C LEU A 49 -11.19 -5.79 5.83
N ILE A 50 -10.86 -5.75 7.13
CA ILE A 50 -11.70 -5.13 8.17
C ILE A 50 -11.81 -3.63 7.90
N ASP A 51 -10.70 -2.96 7.63
CA ASP A 51 -10.66 -1.52 7.33
C ASP A 51 -11.48 -1.20 6.07
N GLU A 52 -11.37 -2.01 5.02
CA GLU A 52 -12.19 -1.87 3.79
C GLU A 52 -13.70 -1.94 4.10
N VAL A 53 -14.11 -2.89 4.93
CA VAL A 53 -15.52 -2.99 5.36
C VAL A 53 -15.96 -1.71 6.07
N LEU A 54 -15.17 -1.25 7.05
CA LEU A 54 -15.47 -0.05 7.82
C LEU A 54 -15.51 1.21 6.95
N GLN A 55 -14.57 1.35 6.01
CA GLN A 55 -14.52 2.45 5.05
C GLN A 55 -15.79 2.52 4.20
N ILE A 56 -16.22 1.39 3.66
CA ILE A 56 -17.45 1.30 2.85
C ILE A 56 -18.68 1.63 3.71
N GLN A 57 -18.76 1.08 4.92
CA GLN A 57 -19.88 1.32 5.83
C GLN A 57 -19.96 2.79 6.26
N GLU A 58 -18.83 3.40 6.63
CA GLU A 58 -18.77 4.81 7.02
C GLU A 58 -19.13 5.73 5.85
N ALA A 59 -18.66 5.43 4.63
CA ALA A 59 -19.03 6.18 3.44
C ALA A 59 -20.54 6.11 3.18
N LYS A 60 -21.15 4.89 3.25
CA LYS A 60 -22.61 4.69 3.11
C LYS A 60 -23.39 5.45 4.19
N ALA A 61 -22.95 5.43 5.46
CA ALA A 61 -23.57 6.18 6.53
C ALA A 61 -23.57 7.70 6.25
N ASN A 62 -22.57 8.19 5.53
CA ASN A 62 -22.47 9.57 5.07
C ASN A 62 -23.11 9.82 3.68
N LYS A 63 -23.93 8.90 3.17
CA LYS A 63 -24.60 8.99 1.86
C LYS A 63 -23.62 9.14 0.68
N ILE A 64 -22.47 8.49 0.79
CA ILE A 64 -21.47 8.40 -0.27
C ILE A 64 -21.49 6.99 -0.82
N GLU A 65 -21.80 6.87 -2.11
CA GLU A 65 -21.83 5.60 -2.81
C GLU A 65 -20.81 5.61 -3.95
N VAL A 66 -20.20 4.45 -4.18
CA VAL A 66 -19.34 4.19 -5.33
C VAL A 66 -20.13 3.35 -6.31
N SER A 67 -20.35 3.86 -7.51
CA SER A 67 -21.10 3.14 -8.53
C SER A 67 -20.34 1.91 -9.05
N THR A 68 -21.06 0.91 -9.49
CA THR A 68 -20.47 -0.28 -10.14
C THR A 68 -19.69 0.10 -11.40
N ASP A 69 -20.09 1.17 -12.09
CA ASP A 69 -19.40 1.69 -13.27
C ASP A 69 -18.05 2.32 -12.91
N ASP A 70 -17.99 3.05 -11.79
CA ASP A 70 -16.71 3.61 -11.30
C ASP A 70 -15.71 2.50 -10.95
N VAL A 71 -16.20 1.47 -10.25
CA VAL A 71 -15.40 0.29 -9.92
C VAL A 71 -14.93 -0.41 -11.20
N SER A 72 -15.82 -0.59 -12.17
CA SER A 72 -15.52 -1.28 -13.43
C SER A 72 -14.51 -0.51 -14.28
N ARG A 73 -14.64 0.82 -14.37
CA ARG A 73 -13.66 1.68 -15.05
C ARG A 73 -12.28 1.62 -14.39
N THR A 74 -12.25 1.64 -13.06
CA THR A 74 -10.99 1.54 -12.32
C THR A 74 -10.38 0.16 -12.47
N TYR A 75 -11.18 -0.91 -12.40
CA TYR A 75 -10.73 -2.27 -12.63
C TYR A 75 -10.13 -2.45 -14.05
N ALA A 76 -10.77 -1.86 -15.07
CA ALA A 76 -10.23 -1.90 -16.44
C ALA A 76 -8.86 -1.21 -16.55
N ARG A 77 -8.65 -0.08 -15.85
CA ARG A 77 -7.33 0.57 -15.79
C ARG A 77 -6.30 -0.30 -15.09
N VAL A 78 -6.68 -0.97 -14.00
CA VAL A 78 -5.78 -1.94 -13.34
C VAL A 78 -5.41 -3.07 -14.30
N ALA A 79 -6.37 -3.64 -15.02
CA ALA A 79 -6.10 -4.68 -16.00
C ALA A 79 -5.14 -4.19 -17.11
N GLN A 80 -5.29 -2.95 -17.61
CA GLN A 80 -4.39 -2.35 -18.58
C GLN A 80 -2.95 -2.22 -18.08
N ASN A 81 -2.75 -1.88 -16.79
CA ASN A 81 -1.42 -1.83 -16.19
C ASN A 81 -0.72 -3.20 -16.23
N PHE A 82 -1.50 -4.29 -16.18
CA PHE A 82 -1.03 -5.66 -16.39
C PHE A 82 -1.03 -6.09 -17.87
N LYS A 83 -1.25 -5.15 -18.82
CA LYS A 83 -1.35 -5.41 -20.27
C LYS A 83 -2.40 -6.48 -20.60
N ARG A 84 -3.54 -6.47 -19.92
CA ARG A 84 -4.66 -7.41 -20.06
C ARG A 84 -5.99 -6.68 -20.28
N THR A 85 -6.95 -7.36 -20.91
CA THR A 85 -8.35 -6.94 -20.86
C THR A 85 -8.96 -7.33 -19.50
N PRO A 86 -10.09 -6.76 -19.08
CA PRO A 86 -10.75 -7.13 -17.84
C PRO A 86 -11.07 -8.63 -17.73
N GLU A 87 -11.48 -9.27 -18.84
CA GLU A 87 -11.79 -10.70 -18.89
C GLU A 87 -10.54 -11.55 -18.66
N LYS A 88 -9.46 -11.26 -19.40
CA LYS A 88 -8.17 -11.94 -19.23
C LYS A 88 -7.54 -11.68 -17.87
N MET A 89 -7.83 -10.52 -17.27
CA MET A 89 -7.40 -10.23 -15.90
C MET A 89 -8.13 -11.12 -14.90
N SER A 90 -9.44 -11.31 -15.07
CA SER A 90 -10.22 -12.21 -14.19
C SER A 90 -9.78 -13.68 -14.31
N GLU A 91 -9.39 -14.13 -15.50
CA GLU A 91 -8.82 -15.48 -15.70
C GLU A 91 -7.48 -15.61 -14.98
N TYR A 92 -6.58 -14.66 -15.20
CA TYR A 92 -5.28 -14.63 -14.56
C TYR A 92 -5.36 -14.58 -13.04
N LEU A 93 -6.26 -13.80 -12.47
CA LEU A 93 -6.47 -13.74 -11.02
C LEU A 93 -6.88 -15.09 -10.45
N ARG A 94 -7.74 -15.84 -11.16
CA ARG A 94 -8.14 -17.21 -10.75
C ARG A 94 -6.97 -18.19 -10.79
N GLU A 95 -6.11 -18.10 -11.82
CA GLU A 95 -4.91 -18.93 -11.96
C GLU A 95 -3.93 -18.73 -10.79
N VAL A 96 -3.79 -17.51 -10.29
CA VAL A 96 -2.91 -17.20 -9.15
C VAL A 96 -3.59 -17.36 -7.79
N GLY A 97 -4.80 -17.92 -7.74
CA GLY A 97 -5.53 -18.19 -6.50
C GLY A 97 -6.25 -16.97 -5.91
N SER A 98 -6.50 -15.94 -6.72
CA SER A 98 -7.26 -14.75 -6.33
C SER A 98 -8.59 -14.63 -7.09
N SER A 99 -9.23 -13.47 -7.04
CA SER A 99 -10.47 -13.17 -7.76
C SER A 99 -10.58 -11.69 -8.11
N ASP A 100 -11.34 -11.39 -9.16
CA ASP A 100 -11.70 -10.02 -9.51
C ASP A 100 -12.54 -9.34 -8.41
N ARG A 101 -13.36 -10.10 -7.68
CA ARG A 101 -14.12 -9.62 -6.53
C ARG A 101 -13.19 -9.02 -5.47
N SER A 102 -12.05 -9.65 -5.19
CA SER A 102 -11.08 -9.16 -4.20
C SER A 102 -10.53 -7.78 -4.59
N ILE A 103 -10.16 -7.58 -5.85
CA ILE A 103 -9.66 -6.28 -6.35
C ILE A 103 -10.78 -5.24 -6.42
N ARG A 104 -11.97 -5.62 -6.92
CA ARG A 104 -13.11 -4.69 -7.03
C ARG A 104 -13.53 -4.15 -5.68
N ARG A 105 -13.53 -4.99 -4.64
CA ARG A 105 -13.84 -4.57 -3.27
C ARG A 105 -12.80 -3.57 -2.74
N GLN A 106 -11.53 -3.80 -2.98
CA GLN A 106 -10.48 -2.86 -2.62
C GLN A 106 -10.68 -1.50 -3.32
N ILE A 107 -10.95 -1.52 -4.63
CA ILE A 107 -11.24 -0.31 -5.42
C ILE A 107 -12.45 0.45 -4.84
N GLU A 108 -13.51 -0.28 -4.47
CA GLU A 108 -14.71 0.30 -3.86
C GLU A 108 -14.38 0.99 -2.54
N ALA A 109 -13.62 0.31 -1.65
CA ALA A 109 -13.24 0.85 -0.36
C ALA A 109 -12.35 2.09 -0.49
N GLU A 110 -11.32 2.05 -1.33
CA GLU A 110 -10.42 3.18 -1.59
C GLU A 110 -11.18 4.40 -2.17
N ALA A 111 -12.07 4.15 -3.13
CA ALA A 111 -12.88 5.21 -3.73
C ALA A 111 -13.87 5.81 -2.73
N ALA A 112 -14.54 4.97 -1.93
CA ALA A 112 -15.47 5.39 -0.89
C ALA A 112 -14.77 6.25 0.17
N TRP A 113 -13.62 5.78 0.67
CA TRP A 113 -12.83 6.47 1.66
C TRP A 113 -12.28 7.80 1.13
N SER A 114 -11.72 7.81 -0.08
CA SER A 114 -11.24 9.03 -0.72
C SER A 114 -12.34 10.09 -0.89
N ARG A 115 -13.56 9.69 -1.28
CA ARG A 115 -14.72 10.59 -1.40
C ARG A 115 -15.15 11.13 -0.04
N LEU A 116 -15.15 10.27 0.98
CA LEU A 116 -15.50 10.67 2.35
C LEU A 116 -14.51 11.69 2.90
N LEU A 117 -13.21 11.43 2.76
CA LEU A 117 -12.16 12.35 3.21
C LEU A 117 -12.26 13.71 2.53
N ARG A 118 -12.43 13.75 1.19
CA ARG A 118 -12.60 15.02 0.46
C ARG A 118 -13.80 15.83 0.93
N ARG A 119 -14.85 15.15 1.40
CA ARG A 119 -16.05 15.84 1.91
C ARG A 119 -15.89 16.31 3.34
N LYS A 120 -15.17 15.55 4.19
CA LYS A 120 -15.00 15.86 5.62
C LYS A 120 -13.78 16.71 5.93
N VAL A 121 -12.74 16.64 5.10
CA VAL A 121 -11.50 17.39 5.30
C VAL A 121 -11.48 18.54 4.30
N GLU A 122 -11.74 19.74 4.77
CA GLU A 122 -11.43 20.95 4.02
C GLU A 122 -9.91 21.10 4.00
N VAL A 123 -9.30 20.72 2.88
CA VAL A 123 -7.89 21.02 2.64
C VAL A 123 -7.81 22.45 2.16
N ASN A 124 -7.75 23.39 3.08
CA ASN A 124 -7.48 24.79 2.78
C ASN A 124 -5.97 24.97 2.58
N ILE A 125 -5.51 24.76 1.36
CA ILE A 125 -4.15 25.16 0.97
C ILE A 125 -4.24 26.61 0.52
N SER A 126 -3.66 27.51 1.29
CA SER A 126 -3.63 28.93 0.96
C SER A 126 -2.66 29.21 -0.21
N ASP A 127 -2.97 30.22 -1.03
CA ASP A 127 -2.06 30.69 -2.07
C ASP A 127 -0.68 31.06 -1.52
N ALA A 128 -0.60 31.52 -0.27
CA ALA A 128 0.64 31.81 0.42
C ALA A 128 1.50 30.54 0.64
N GLU A 129 0.89 29.40 1.00
CA GLU A 129 1.62 28.13 1.16
C GLU A 129 2.11 27.61 -0.19
N VAL A 130 1.27 27.68 -1.23
CA VAL A 130 1.66 27.29 -2.59
C VAL A 130 2.83 28.16 -3.08
N ASN A 131 2.71 29.48 -2.95
CA ASN A 131 3.78 30.40 -3.34
C ASN A 131 5.05 30.19 -2.53
N GLY A 132 4.94 29.90 -1.23
CA GLY A 132 6.09 29.57 -0.39
C GLY A 132 6.84 28.30 -0.82
N ILE A 133 6.12 27.30 -1.33
CA ILE A 133 6.75 26.10 -1.92
C ILE A 133 7.41 26.45 -3.25
N ILE A 134 6.74 27.20 -4.12
CA ILE A 134 7.26 27.63 -5.42
C ILE A 134 8.56 28.44 -5.24
N GLU A 135 8.60 29.37 -4.30
CA GLU A 135 9.80 30.17 -4.03
C GLU A 135 10.95 29.30 -3.49
N ARG A 136 10.68 28.33 -2.62
CA ARG A 136 11.69 27.35 -2.17
C ARG A 136 12.23 26.50 -3.33
N LEU A 137 11.37 26.05 -4.23
CA LEU A 137 11.78 25.31 -5.42
C LEU A 137 12.62 26.18 -6.38
N LYS A 138 12.24 27.43 -6.56
CA LYS A 138 13.02 28.39 -7.37
C LYS A 138 14.39 28.68 -6.75
N ALA A 139 14.45 28.87 -5.44
CA ALA A 139 15.72 29.09 -4.71
C ALA A 139 16.63 27.86 -4.74
N ALA A 140 16.05 26.66 -4.74
CA ALA A 140 16.81 25.42 -4.87
C ALA A 140 17.28 25.13 -6.31
N ARG A 141 16.76 25.84 -7.30
CA ARG A 141 17.12 25.63 -8.71
C ARG A 141 18.57 26.04 -8.95
N GLY A 142 19.38 25.08 -9.39
CA GLY A 142 20.83 25.28 -9.64
C GLY A 142 21.72 25.06 -8.41
N THR A 143 21.16 24.67 -7.25
CA THR A 143 21.95 24.16 -6.14
C THR A 143 22.38 22.73 -6.41
N SER A 144 23.53 22.34 -5.85
CA SER A 144 24.01 20.97 -5.98
C SER A 144 23.14 20.02 -5.18
N GLU A 145 22.72 18.91 -5.80
CA GLU A 145 22.05 17.82 -5.13
C GLU A 145 23.08 16.76 -4.71
N TYR A 146 23.04 16.38 -3.43
CA TYR A 146 23.96 15.39 -2.89
C TYR A 146 23.19 14.10 -2.62
N ARG A 147 23.63 12.99 -3.22
CA ARG A 147 23.14 11.66 -2.86
C ARG A 147 23.93 11.19 -1.63
N VAL A 148 23.26 11.16 -0.48
CA VAL A 148 23.87 10.75 0.79
C VAL A 148 23.51 9.29 1.05
N GLY A 149 24.50 8.47 1.43
CA GLY A 149 24.31 7.12 1.96
C GLY A 149 24.73 7.11 3.42
N GLU A 150 23.96 6.41 4.26
CA GLU A 150 24.29 6.21 5.67
C GLU A 150 24.64 4.75 5.90
N ILE A 151 25.77 4.51 6.61
CA ILE A 151 26.16 3.18 7.05
C ILE A 151 26.10 3.18 8.58
N PHE A 152 25.14 2.44 9.12
CA PHE A 152 24.97 2.29 10.56
C PHE A 152 25.75 1.08 11.07
N LEU A 153 26.67 1.31 12.03
CA LEU A 153 27.44 0.27 12.68
C LEU A 153 27.01 0.17 14.15
N SER A 154 26.36 -0.94 14.52
CA SER A 154 25.99 -1.19 15.91
C SER A 154 27.23 -1.48 16.75
N ALA A 155 27.40 -0.76 17.86
CA ALA A 155 28.50 -0.95 18.82
C ALA A 155 27.91 -1.19 20.22
N THR A 156 28.55 -2.09 20.97
CA THR A 156 28.40 -2.23 22.42
C THR A 156 29.59 -1.58 23.12
N PRO A 157 29.50 -1.28 24.43
CA PRO A 157 30.62 -0.73 25.16
C PRO A 157 31.92 -1.57 25.04
N GLU A 158 31.79 -2.90 24.89
CA GLU A 158 32.90 -3.84 24.82
C GLU A 158 33.61 -3.82 23.45
N ASN A 159 32.87 -3.57 22.34
CA ASN A 159 33.40 -3.62 20.97
C ASN A 159 33.51 -2.24 20.30
N ALA A 160 33.22 -1.15 21.01
CA ALA A 160 33.15 0.20 20.45
C ALA A 160 34.44 0.61 19.73
N GLN A 161 35.62 0.29 20.28
CA GLN A 161 36.94 0.63 19.68
C GLN A 161 37.16 -0.11 18.35
N GLU A 162 36.78 -1.39 18.30
CA GLU A 162 36.90 -2.20 17.07
C GLU A 162 35.96 -1.68 15.98
N ILE A 163 34.72 -1.42 16.34
CA ILE A 163 33.69 -0.88 15.41
C ILE A 163 34.13 0.50 14.89
N PHE A 164 34.69 1.35 15.75
CA PHE A 164 35.21 2.66 15.33
C PHE A 164 36.39 2.54 14.36
N ALA A 165 37.30 1.60 14.60
CA ALA A 165 38.42 1.32 13.69
C ALA A 165 37.93 0.79 12.32
N ASN A 166 36.90 -0.08 12.31
CA ASN A 166 36.28 -0.58 11.09
C ASN A 166 35.55 0.54 10.33
N GLY A 167 34.87 1.44 11.04
CA GLY A 167 34.22 2.60 10.43
C GLY A 167 35.21 3.52 9.70
N ARG A 168 36.38 3.76 10.30
CA ARG A 168 37.44 4.53 9.63
C ARG A 168 37.94 3.86 8.36
N LYS A 169 38.15 2.53 8.36
CA LYS A 169 38.58 1.79 7.15
C LYS A 169 37.54 1.93 6.02
N ILE A 170 36.23 1.86 6.35
CA ILE A 170 35.15 2.04 5.38
C ILE A 170 35.20 3.45 4.78
N ILE A 171 35.41 4.49 5.61
CA ILE A 171 35.51 5.87 5.13
C ILE A 171 36.68 6.03 4.16
N ASP A 172 37.83 5.42 4.48
CA ASP A 172 39.03 5.48 3.63
C ASP A 172 38.82 4.76 2.29
N GLN A 173 38.06 3.66 2.29
CA GLN A 173 37.68 2.93 1.05
C GLN A 173 36.71 3.70 0.17
N VAL A 174 35.81 4.46 0.75
CA VAL A 174 34.80 5.25 0.00
C VAL A 174 35.40 6.53 -0.58
N ARG A 175 36.53 7.01 -0.04
CA ARG A 175 37.21 8.22 -0.53
C ARG A 175 38.19 7.97 -1.68
N GLN A 176 38.45 6.72 -2.02
CA GLN A 176 39.27 6.32 -3.19
C GLN A 176 38.36 6.17 -4.42
#